data_76825ba45dae4fa7831bbb375c241b54
#
_entry.id   76825ba45dae4fa7831bbb375c241b54
#
_cell.length_a   1.000
_cell.length_b   1.000
_cell.length_c   1.000
_cell.angle_alpha   90.00
_cell.angle_beta   90.00
_cell.angle_gamma   90.00
#
_symmetry.space_group_name_H-M   'P 1'
#
loop_
_entity.id
_entity.type
_entity.pdbx_description
1 polymer ?
#
loop_
_entity_poly.entity_id
_entity_poly.type
_entity_poly.pdbx_seq_one_letter_code
_entity_poly.pdbx_strand_id
1 'polypeptide(L)'
;MSRLLIPFELDKLGEPREYRPPAERVIEGDIVCRNWDVDSAKDGTVRAGVFESTVGVNHSIKGQTWEFCLILSGVVEITESGHAPVTYRAGDCFIMKPGYVGTWRTVETVRKVWVTA
;
A
#
# COMPACT_ATOMS: atom_id res chain seq x y z
N MET A 1 26.04 17.43 -6.78
CA MET A 1 25.59 16.60 -7.92
C MET A 1 24.58 15.57 -7.45
N SER A 2 23.48 15.47 -8.14
CA SER A 2 22.42 14.51 -7.80
C SER A 2 22.86 13.09 -8.14
N ARG A 3 22.54 12.17 -7.27
CA ARG A 3 22.74 10.75 -7.52
C ARG A 3 21.53 10.17 -8.22
N LEU A 4 21.76 9.25 -9.14
CA LEU A 4 20.70 8.55 -9.86
C LEU A 4 20.45 7.13 -9.32
N LEU A 5 21.29 6.68 -8.38
CA LEU A 5 21.06 5.45 -7.64
C LEU A 5 20.50 5.82 -6.28
N ILE A 6 19.23 5.47 -6.04
CA ILE A 6 18.51 5.81 -4.82
C ILE A 6 18.44 4.54 -3.96
N PRO A 7 19.06 4.51 -2.77
CA PRO A 7 18.94 3.34 -1.90
C PRO A 7 17.52 3.27 -1.31
N PHE A 8 16.96 2.08 -1.30
CA PHE A 8 15.65 1.82 -0.70
C PHE A 8 15.90 1.10 0.63
N GLU A 9 16.27 1.86 1.66
CA GLU A 9 16.73 1.32 2.95
C GLU A 9 15.57 1.20 3.92
N LEU A 10 15.05 -0.02 4.10
CA LEU A 10 13.86 -0.29 4.90
C LEU A 10 14.03 -0.01 6.39
N ASP A 11 15.27 0.02 6.88
CA ASP A 11 15.59 0.30 8.27
C ASP A 11 15.98 1.77 8.54
N LYS A 12 15.95 2.62 7.52
CA LYS A 12 16.37 4.03 7.60
C LYS A 12 15.36 4.94 6.90
N LEU A 13 14.07 4.69 7.08
CA LEU A 13 13.04 5.45 6.38
C LEU A 13 12.75 6.81 7.00
N GLY A 14 13.15 7.04 8.26
CA GLY A 14 12.85 8.27 8.97
C GLY A 14 11.42 8.34 9.48
N GLU A 15 10.90 9.54 9.64
CA GLU A 15 9.56 9.76 10.15
C GLU A 15 8.51 9.59 9.06
N PRO A 16 7.45 8.80 9.29
CA PRO A 16 6.37 8.65 8.33
C PRO A 16 5.39 9.81 8.41
N ARG A 17 4.59 9.93 7.36
CA ARG A 17 3.34 10.68 7.43
C ARG A 17 2.27 9.75 8.01
N GLU A 18 1.73 10.09 9.16
CA GLU A 18 0.66 9.31 9.79
C GLU A 18 -0.68 9.93 9.44
N TYR A 19 -1.65 9.09 9.08
CA TYR A 19 -2.98 9.55 8.69
C TYR A 19 -4.01 8.44 8.86
N ARG A 20 -5.28 8.80 8.76
CA ARG A 20 -6.39 7.86 8.73
C ARG A 20 -7.01 7.89 7.33
N PRO A 21 -7.47 6.74 6.81
CA PRO A 21 -8.20 6.75 5.54
C PRO A 21 -9.46 7.61 5.66
N PRO A 22 -9.95 8.17 4.55
CA PRO A 22 -11.22 8.88 4.57
C PRO A 22 -12.34 8.00 5.14
N ALA A 23 -13.23 8.59 5.93
CA ALA A 23 -14.28 7.83 6.63
C ALA A 23 -15.14 6.99 5.67
N GLU A 24 -15.42 7.51 4.48
CA GLU A 24 -16.22 6.82 3.45
C GLU A 24 -15.52 5.59 2.87
N ARG A 25 -14.21 5.46 3.07
CA ARG A 25 -13.44 4.28 2.63
C ARG A 25 -13.36 3.21 3.70
N VAL A 26 -13.63 3.53 4.96
CA VAL A 26 -13.51 2.58 6.06
C VAL A 26 -14.79 1.75 6.18
N ILE A 27 -14.62 0.43 6.20
CA ILE A 27 -15.72 -0.52 6.41
C ILE A 27 -15.72 -0.97 7.87
N GLU A 28 -14.53 -1.24 8.45
CA GLU A 28 -14.41 -1.78 9.79
C GLU A 28 -13.07 -1.37 10.40
N GLY A 29 -13.09 -1.05 11.69
CA GLY A 29 -11.90 -0.80 12.49
C GLY A 29 -11.48 0.66 12.56
N ASP A 30 -10.55 0.92 13.49
CA ASP A 30 -9.91 2.23 13.66
C ASP A 30 -8.53 2.18 12.99
N ILE A 31 -8.53 2.38 11.67
CA ILE A 31 -7.33 2.20 10.86
C ILE A 31 -6.42 3.41 10.96
N VAL A 32 -5.17 3.17 11.32
CA VAL A 32 -4.11 4.17 11.29
C VAL A 32 -3.09 3.77 10.23
N CYS A 33 -2.79 4.68 9.33
CA CYS A 33 -1.84 4.47 8.23
C CYS A 33 -0.58 5.28 8.47
N ARG A 34 0.56 4.73 8.06
CA ARG A 34 1.84 5.42 8.02
C ARG A 34 2.45 5.22 6.64
N ASN A 35 2.94 6.30 6.05
CA ASN A 35 3.54 6.23 4.72
C ASN A 35 4.88 6.94 4.68
N TRP A 36 5.83 6.30 4.04
CA TRP A 36 7.17 6.83 3.76
C TRP A 36 7.32 6.93 2.26
N ASP A 37 7.40 8.14 1.73
CA ASP A 37 7.71 8.36 0.31
C ASP A 37 9.21 8.24 0.14
N VAL A 38 9.68 7.32 -0.71
CA VAL A 38 11.10 7.10 -0.94
C VAL A 38 11.57 7.84 -2.17
N ASP A 39 10.82 7.76 -3.28
CA ASP A 39 11.20 8.41 -4.52
C ASP A 39 9.98 8.70 -5.39
N SER A 40 10.13 9.67 -6.27
CA SER A 40 9.16 9.95 -7.32
C SER A 40 9.88 10.33 -8.60
N ALA A 41 9.27 10.04 -9.74
CA ALA A 41 9.82 10.29 -11.06
C ALA A 41 8.70 10.65 -12.03
N LYS A 42 9.08 11.13 -13.22
CA LYS A 42 8.15 11.43 -14.32
C LYS A 42 7.03 12.36 -13.86
N ASP A 43 7.42 13.48 -13.26
CA ASP A 43 6.50 14.51 -12.74
C ASP A 43 5.50 13.96 -11.70
N GLY A 44 5.95 13.01 -10.88
CA GLY A 44 5.15 12.42 -9.83
C GLY A 44 4.19 11.34 -10.28
N THR A 45 4.21 10.96 -11.55
CA THR A 45 3.36 9.86 -12.04
C THR A 45 3.87 8.50 -11.62
N VAL A 46 5.18 8.38 -11.37
CA VAL A 46 5.77 7.15 -10.80
C VAL A 46 6.24 7.48 -9.40
N ARG A 47 5.79 6.71 -8.43
CA ARG A 47 6.14 6.90 -7.02
C ARG A 47 6.42 5.56 -6.36
N ALA A 48 7.30 5.57 -5.37
CA ALA A 48 7.65 4.37 -4.62
C ALA A 48 7.82 4.72 -3.15
N GLY A 49 7.45 3.80 -2.29
CA GLY A 49 7.56 4.02 -0.86
C GLY A 49 7.24 2.79 -0.03
N VAL A 50 7.07 3.02 1.26
CA VAL A 50 6.67 2.00 2.23
C VAL A 50 5.39 2.47 2.92
N PHE A 51 4.50 1.55 3.18
CA PHE A 51 3.21 1.81 3.82
C PHE A 51 3.00 0.82 4.96
N GLU A 52 2.39 1.30 6.03
CA GLU A 52 1.98 0.48 7.16
C GLU A 52 0.53 0.79 7.50
N SER A 53 -0.24 -0.24 7.83
CA SER A 53 -1.62 -0.07 8.27
C SER A 53 -1.93 -0.99 9.43
N THR A 54 -2.67 -0.46 10.40
CA THR A 54 -3.22 -1.27 11.49
C THR A 54 -4.43 -2.07 10.99
N VAL A 55 -4.91 -2.98 11.84
CA VAL A 55 -6.01 -3.91 11.53
C VAL A 55 -7.29 -3.16 11.18
N GLY A 56 -7.99 -3.64 10.17
CA GLY A 56 -9.26 -3.08 9.72
C GLY A 56 -9.57 -3.45 8.28
N VAL A 57 -10.71 -2.97 7.80
CA VAL A 57 -11.18 -3.21 6.43
C VAL A 57 -11.53 -1.90 5.78
N ASN A 58 -11.05 -1.70 4.57
CA ASN A 58 -11.38 -0.50 3.80
C ASN A 58 -11.62 -0.83 2.32
N HIS A 59 -12.35 0.05 1.66
CA HIS A 59 -12.51 0.00 0.21
C HIS A 59 -11.20 0.39 -0.46
N SER A 60 -10.81 -0.34 -1.49
CA SER A 60 -9.66 -0.04 -2.32
C SER A 60 -10.12 0.23 -3.75
N ILE A 61 -9.93 1.45 -4.19
CA ILE A 61 -10.37 1.92 -5.50
C ILE A 61 -9.18 2.59 -6.18
N LYS A 62 -8.72 2.02 -7.27
CA LYS A 62 -7.49 2.48 -7.91
C LYS A 62 -7.69 3.62 -8.90
N GLY A 63 -8.88 3.76 -9.49
CA GLY A 63 -9.08 4.74 -10.55
C GLY A 63 -8.11 4.47 -11.70
N GLN A 64 -7.27 5.43 -12.05
CA GLN A 64 -6.28 5.29 -13.11
C GLN A 64 -4.90 4.84 -12.61
N THR A 65 -4.76 4.59 -11.32
CA THR A 65 -3.49 4.22 -10.71
C THR A 65 -3.21 2.73 -10.87
N TRP A 66 -2.00 2.42 -11.30
CA TRP A 66 -1.43 1.07 -11.26
C TRP A 66 -0.58 0.98 -9.98
N GLU A 67 -0.71 -0.12 -9.24
CA GLU A 67 0.06 -0.30 -8.01
C GLU A 67 0.64 -1.70 -7.91
N PHE A 68 1.95 -1.78 -7.65
CA PHE A 68 2.64 -3.01 -7.26
C PHE A 68 2.84 -2.99 -5.75
N CYS A 69 2.59 -4.12 -5.08
CA CYS A 69 2.77 -4.28 -3.64
C CYS A 69 3.65 -5.50 -3.34
N LEU A 70 4.60 -5.32 -2.42
CA LEU A 70 5.38 -6.40 -1.82
C LEU A 70 5.13 -6.38 -0.32
N ILE A 71 4.58 -7.44 0.22
CA ILE A 71 4.31 -7.54 1.66
C ILE A 71 5.62 -7.85 2.39
N LEU A 72 6.00 -6.98 3.32
CA LEU A 72 7.20 -7.15 4.16
C LEU A 72 6.86 -7.88 5.45
N SER A 73 5.72 -7.57 6.06
CA SER A 73 5.27 -8.18 7.31
C SER A 73 3.76 -8.03 7.44
N GLY A 74 3.16 -8.86 8.28
CA GLY A 74 1.71 -8.85 8.49
C GLY A 74 0.97 -9.72 7.50
N VAL A 75 -0.36 -9.63 7.53
CA VAL A 75 -1.26 -10.44 6.71
C VAL A 75 -2.38 -9.56 6.19
N VAL A 76 -2.64 -9.65 4.90
CA VAL A 76 -3.76 -8.97 4.26
C VAL A 76 -4.62 -9.96 3.47
N GLU A 77 -5.91 -9.68 3.41
CA GLU A 77 -6.85 -10.39 2.57
C GLU A 77 -7.43 -9.40 1.57
N ILE A 78 -7.19 -9.65 0.30
CA ILE A 78 -7.59 -8.76 -0.79
C ILE A 78 -8.73 -9.43 -1.54
N THR A 79 -9.82 -8.71 -1.70
CA THR A 79 -10.98 -9.21 -2.44
C THR A 79 -11.33 -8.24 -3.55
N GLU A 80 -11.08 -8.64 -4.78
CA GLU A 80 -11.57 -7.89 -5.94
C GLU A 80 -13.06 -8.11 -6.09
N SER A 81 -13.82 -7.07 -6.43
CA SER A 81 -15.28 -7.16 -6.61
C SER A 81 -15.63 -8.28 -7.58
N GLY A 82 -16.51 -9.20 -7.14
CA GLY A 82 -16.95 -10.34 -7.94
C GLY A 82 -16.01 -11.55 -7.91
N HIS A 83 -14.93 -11.51 -7.11
CA HIS A 83 -13.95 -12.59 -7.02
C HIS A 83 -13.80 -13.08 -5.58
N ALA A 84 -13.20 -14.26 -5.42
CA ALA A 84 -12.90 -14.82 -4.09
C ALA A 84 -11.75 -14.06 -3.42
N PRO A 85 -11.74 -14.02 -2.07
CA PRO A 85 -10.62 -13.41 -1.34
C PRO A 85 -9.30 -14.13 -1.58
N VAL A 86 -8.20 -13.37 -1.61
CA VAL A 86 -6.84 -13.92 -1.66
C VAL A 86 -6.06 -13.37 -0.48
N THR A 87 -5.37 -14.25 0.24
CA THR A 87 -4.54 -13.89 1.39
C THR A 87 -3.09 -13.74 0.94
N TYR A 88 -2.46 -12.63 1.36
CA TYR A 88 -1.05 -12.36 1.10
C TYR A 88 -0.30 -12.18 2.41
N ARG A 89 0.93 -12.70 2.47
CA ARG A 89 1.81 -12.72 3.64
C ARG A 89 3.19 -12.20 3.25
N ALA A 90 4.08 -12.10 4.23
CA ALA A 90 5.46 -11.65 3.99
C ALA A 90 6.11 -12.40 2.82
N GLY A 91 6.67 -11.65 1.88
CA GLY A 91 7.29 -12.17 0.66
C GLY A 91 6.37 -12.26 -0.54
N ASP A 92 5.06 -12.16 -0.35
CA ASP A 92 4.11 -12.20 -1.47
C ASP A 92 4.03 -10.84 -2.15
N CYS A 93 3.82 -10.87 -3.45
CA CYS A 93 3.67 -9.69 -4.29
C CYS A 93 2.36 -9.77 -5.07
N PHE A 94 1.80 -8.61 -5.38
CA PHE A 94 0.63 -8.54 -6.26
C PHE A 94 0.53 -7.17 -6.91
N ILE A 95 -0.30 -7.10 -7.94
CA ILE A 95 -0.55 -5.88 -8.72
C ILE A 95 -2.05 -5.61 -8.69
N MET A 96 -2.39 -4.33 -8.45
CA MET A 96 -3.74 -3.83 -8.66
C MET A 96 -3.69 -2.89 -9.86
N LYS A 97 -4.36 -3.29 -10.94
CA LYS A 97 -4.36 -2.53 -12.20
C LYS A 97 -5.30 -1.32 -12.13
N PRO A 98 -5.14 -0.35 -13.04
CA PRO A 98 -6.15 0.70 -13.18
C PRO A 98 -7.54 0.11 -13.35
N GLY A 99 -8.53 0.70 -12.67
CA GLY A 99 -9.89 0.20 -12.66
C GLY A 99 -10.21 -0.79 -11.56
N TYR A 100 -9.19 -1.25 -10.81
CA TYR A 100 -9.43 -2.16 -9.69
C TYR A 100 -10.38 -1.54 -8.67
N VAL A 101 -11.38 -2.33 -8.24
CA VAL A 101 -12.30 -2.00 -7.13
C VAL A 101 -12.43 -3.24 -6.27
N GLY A 102 -12.28 -3.09 -4.98
CA GLY A 102 -12.44 -4.19 -4.06
C GLY A 102 -12.26 -3.77 -2.61
N THR A 103 -11.97 -4.73 -1.74
CA THR A 103 -11.73 -4.49 -0.33
C THR A 103 -10.35 -4.95 0.06
N TRP A 104 -9.78 -4.23 1.02
CA TRP A 104 -8.50 -4.52 1.63
C TRP A 104 -8.75 -4.78 3.11
N ARG A 105 -8.54 -6.02 3.56
CA ARG A 105 -8.61 -6.38 4.97
C ARG A 105 -7.20 -6.57 5.51
N THR A 106 -6.80 -5.73 6.45
CA THR A 106 -5.56 -5.93 7.20
C THR A 106 -5.90 -6.84 8.37
N VAL A 107 -5.44 -8.08 8.30
CA VAL A 107 -5.70 -9.11 9.33
C VAL A 107 -4.71 -8.97 10.48
N GLU A 108 -3.45 -8.72 10.16
CA GLU A 108 -2.38 -8.38 11.11
C GLU A 108 -1.71 -7.12 10.57
N THR A 109 -1.32 -6.21 11.44
CA THR A 109 -0.65 -4.96 11.03
C THR A 109 0.32 -5.23 9.91
N VAL A 110 0.12 -4.57 8.78
CA VAL A 110 0.86 -4.84 7.55
C VAL A 110 1.87 -3.75 7.27
N ARG A 111 3.02 -4.15 6.77
CA ARG A 111 3.99 -3.24 6.16
C ARG A 111 4.28 -3.75 4.75
N LYS A 112 4.27 -2.84 3.79
CA LYS A 112 4.50 -3.19 2.37
C LYS A 112 5.40 -2.17 1.69
N VAL A 113 6.14 -2.63 0.69
CA VAL A 113 6.71 -1.75 -0.33
C VAL A 113 5.64 -1.56 -1.40
N TRP A 114 5.48 -0.34 -1.87
CA TRP A 114 4.56 -0.03 -2.96
C TRP A 114 5.24 0.78 -4.05
N VAL A 115 4.80 0.55 -5.27
CA VAL A 115 5.16 1.35 -6.44
C VAL A 115 3.87 1.68 -7.18
N THR A 116 3.65 2.96 -7.47
CA THR A 116 2.48 3.40 -8.23
C THR A 116 2.90 4.09 -9.52
N ALA A 117 2.08 3.93 -10.52
CA ALA A 117 2.29 4.59 -11.81
C ALA A 117 0.94 4.96 -12.45
#